data_2c6cd42c122c4dd358f0449e18ab795d
#
_entry.id   2c6cd42c122c4dd358f0449e18ab795d
#
_cell.length_a   1.000
_cell.length_b   1.000
_cell.length_c   1.000
_cell.angle_alpha   90.00
_cell.angle_beta   90.00
_cell.angle_gamma   90.00
#
_symmetry.space_group_name_H-M   'P 1'
#
loop_
_entity.id
_entity.type
_entity.pdbx_description
1 polymer ?
#
loop_
_entity_poly.entity_id
_entity_poly.type
_entity_poly.pdbx_seq_one_letter_code
_entity_poly.pdbx_strand_id
1 'polypeptide(L)'
;MIDGQVNLRDAIRRQIDFESNGKQYRLSPNPAVLIVRPRGWHLDEPRVTVDKTPMSGSLFDFGLFFYHNADELVKRGFGPYFYLPKMEHYLEARLWNDVFLFSQSYIGMPHNTIRATVLIETLPAAFQMEEILFELRNHSSGLNCGR
;
A
#
# COMPACT_ATOMS: atom_id res chain seq x y z
N MET A 1 -10.47 9.56 -6.45
CA MET A 1 -9.53 8.82 -5.58
C MET A 1 -9.81 8.97 -4.10
N ILE A 2 -10.15 10.15 -3.60
CA ILE A 2 -10.53 10.33 -2.19
C ILE A 2 -11.72 9.44 -1.80
N ASP A 3 -12.77 9.40 -2.62
CA ASP A 3 -13.92 8.51 -2.37
C ASP A 3 -13.52 7.04 -2.26
N GLY A 4 -12.55 6.59 -3.08
CA GLY A 4 -12.01 5.23 -2.99
C GLY A 4 -11.31 4.95 -1.67
N GLN A 5 -10.57 5.93 -1.12
CA GLN A 5 -9.94 5.81 0.21
C GLN A 5 -10.98 5.80 1.33
N VAL A 6 -12.03 6.62 1.22
CA VAL A 6 -13.16 6.62 2.16
C VAL A 6 -13.88 5.27 2.13
N ASN A 7 -14.23 4.78 0.95
CA ASN A 7 -14.90 3.49 0.80
C ASN A 7 -14.05 2.35 1.35
N LEU A 8 -12.74 2.37 1.13
CA LEU A 8 -11.83 1.36 1.65
C LEU A 8 -11.75 1.39 3.18
N ARG A 9 -11.69 2.59 3.77
CA ARG A 9 -11.76 2.79 5.22
C ARG A 9 -13.05 2.20 5.79
N ASP A 10 -14.18 2.51 5.18
CA ASP A 10 -15.49 2.07 5.65
C ASP A 10 -15.67 0.56 5.47
N ALA A 11 -15.14 -0.01 4.39
CA ALA A 11 -15.12 -1.45 4.17
C ALA A 11 -14.30 -2.19 5.25
N ILE A 12 -13.10 -1.68 5.60
CA ILE A 12 -12.26 -2.24 6.67
C ILE A 12 -13.00 -2.22 8.01
N ARG A 13 -13.77 -1.15 8.28
CA ARG A 13 -14.58 -1.00 9.50
C ARG A 13 -15.92 -1.72 9.46
N ARG A 14 -16.26 -2.42 8.36
CA ARG A 14 -17.55 -3.10 8.15
C ARG A 14 -18.75 -2.15 8.18
N GLN A 15 -18.55 -0.95 7.66
CA GLN A 15 -19.56 0.11 7.63
C GLN A 15 -20.18 0.33 6.25
N ILE A 16 -19.80 -0.50 5.27
CA ILE A 16 -20.28 -0.36 3.90
C ILE A 16 -21.16 -1.55 3.50
N ASP A 17 -22.44 -1.24 3.31
CA ASP A 17 -23.43 -2.11 2.70
C ASP A 17 -24.12 -1.29 1.61
N PHE A 18 -24.43 -1.88 0.48
CA PHE A 18 -25.19 -1.20 -0.57
C PHE A 18 -26.09 -2.14 -1.35
N GLU A 19 -27.09 -1.56 -2.00
CA GLU A 19 -27.99 -2.27 -2.90
C GLU A 19 -27.80 -1.76 -4.33
N SER A 20 -27.76 -2.66 -5.28
CA SER A 20 -27.72 -2.33 -6.70
C SER A 20 -28.50 -3.37 -7.49
N ASN A 21 -29.41 -2.93 -8.38
CA ASN A 21 -30.26 -3.79 -9.20
C ASN A 21 -31.04 -4.85 -8.41
N GLY A 22 -31.57 -4.47 -7.23
CA GLY A 22 -32.32 -5.37 -6.34
C GLY A 22 -31.46 -6.42 -5.62
N LYS A 23 -30.13 -6.32 -5.73
CA LYS A 23 -29.18 -7.21 -5.05
C LYS A 23 -28.47 -6.46 -3.93
N GLN A 24 -28.48 -7.06 -2.75
CA GLN A 24 -27.76 -6.56 -1.59
C GLN A 24 -26.28 -7.02 -1.62
N TYR A 25 -25.37 -6.08 -1.38
CA TYR A 25 -23.93 -6.33 -1.31
C TYR A 25 -23.47 -6.00 0.11
N ARG A 26 -22.94 -7.02 0.77
CA ARG A 26 -22.40 -6.94 2.12
C ARG A 26 -21.11 -7.72 2.19
N LEU A 27 -20.13 -7.20 2.94
CA LEU A 27 -18.91 -7.93 3.20
C LEU A 27 -19.17 -9.17 4.07
N SER A 28 -18.52 -10.28 3.71
CA SER A 28 -18.52 -11.48 4.54
C SER A 28 -18.00 -11.17 5.97
N PRO A 29 -18.46 -11.87 7.01
CA PRO A 29 -17.85 -11.80 8.34
C PRO A 29 -16.33 -12.05 8.33
N ASN A 30 -15.89 -12.97 7.49
CA ASN A 30 -14.48 -13.29 7.25
C ASN A 30 -14.10 -12.99 5.78
N PRO A 31 -13.83 -11.73 5.41
CA PRO A 31 -13.42 -11.41 4.05
C PRO A 31 -11.98 -11.83 3.79
N ALA A 32 -11.63 -11.88 2.51
CA ALA A 32 -10.24 -12.05 2.12
C ALA A 32 -9.35 -10.94 2.70
N VAL A 33 -8.10 -11.29 2.97
CA VAL A 33 -7.08 -10.34 3.39
C VAL A 33 -6.82 -9.33 2.26
N LEU A 34 -6.83 -8.05 2.61
CA LEU A 34 -6.54 -6.98 1.65
C LEU A 34 -5.03 -6.76 1.53
N ILE A 35 -4.55 -6.78 0.30
CA ILE A 35 -3.21 -6.33 -0.06
C ILE A 35 -3.40 -5.10 -0.95
N VAL A 36 -3.01 -3.93 -0.44
CA VAL A 36 -3.30 -2.65 -1.11
C VAL A 36 -2.17 -2.27 -2.05
N ARG A 37 -2.53 -1.88 -3.26
CA ARG A 37 -1.61 -1.48 -4.30
C ARG A 37 -1.61 0.04 -4.46
N PRO A 38 -0.61 0.77 -3.93
CA PRO A 38 -0.45 2.19 -4.21
C PRO A 38 -0.01 2.38 -5.66
N ARG A 39 -0.17 3.58 -6.20
CA ARG A 39 0.42 3.92 -7.50
C ARG A 39 1.94 3.74 -7.48
N GLY A 40 2.53 3.50 -8.65
CA GLY A 40 3.98 3.45 -8.80
C GLY A 40 4.62 4.85 -8.65
N TRP A 41 5.94 4.88 -8.36
CA TRP A 41 6.70 6.11 -8.15
C TRP A 41 6.65 7.11 -9.34
N HIS A 42 6.40 6.63 -10.55
CA HIS A 42 6.31 7.41 -11.78
C HIS A 42 5.02 8.24 -11.92
N LEU A 43 4.09 8.12 -10.98
CA LEU A 43 2.79 8.81 -11.04
C LEU A 43 2.67 9.88 -9.96
N ASP A 44 2.19 11.04 -10.36
CA ASP A 44 1.89 12.16 -9.47
C ASP A 44 0.39 12.26 -9.14
N GLU A 45 0.08 12.96 -8.06
CA GLU A 45 -1.27 13.43 -7.73
C GLU A 45 -1.37 14.94 -7.98
N PRO A 46 -1.79 15.34 -9.17
CA PRO A 46 -1.76 16.76 -9.56
C PRO A 46 -2.72 17.65 -8.78
N ARG A 47 -3.71 17.06 -8.09
CA ARG A 47 -4.70 17.83 -7.31
C ARG A 47 -4.24 18.12 -5.90
N VAL A 48 -3.14 17.52 -5.47
CA VAL A 48 -2.52 17.76 -4.16
C VAL A 48 -1.09 18.24 -4.38
N THR A 49 -0.80 19.46 -3.95
CA THR A 49 0.52 20.06 -4.15
C THR A 49 1.20 20.36 -2.81
N VAL A 50 2.52 20.16 -2.78
CA VAL A 50 3.40 20.62 -1.71
C VAL A 50 4.35 21.64 -2.34
N ASP A 51 4.37 22.87 -1.83
CA ASP A 51 5.15 23.99 -2.37
C ASP A 51 4.95 24.19 -3.89
N LYS A 52 3.69 24.10 -4.34
CA LYS A 52 3.26 24.21 -5.75
C LYS A 52 3.71 23.06 -6.66
N THR A 53 4.37 22.05 -6.12
CA THR A 53 4.76 20.84 -6.86
C THR A 53 3.73 19.72 -6.61
N PRO A 54 3.27 19.02 -7.65
CA PRO A 54 2.40 17.86 -7.46
C PRO A 54 3.01 16.84 -6.50
N MET A 55 2.20 16.30 -5.61
CA MET A 55 2.62 15.25 -4.68
C MET A 55 2.79 13.92 -5.41
N SER A 56 3.75 13.09 -4.98
CA SER A 56 3.84 11.71 -5.43
C SER A 56 2.53 10.96 -5.21
N GLY A 57 2.00 10.35 -6.27
CA GLY A 57 0.82 9.51 -6.19
C GLY A 57 1.00 8.29 -5.28
N SER A 58 2.22 7.71 -5.26
CA SER A 58 2.59 6.63 -4.35
C SER A 58 2.43 7.03 -2.89
N LEU A 59 3.00 8.17 -2.50
CA LEU A 59 2.96 8.66 -1.13
C LEU A 59 1.55 9.08 -0.72
N PHE A 60 0.78 9.66 -1.65
CA PHE A 60 -0.61 10.00 -1.41
C PHE A 60 -1.46 8.76 -1.12
N ASP A 61 -1.39 7.74 -1.96
CA ASP A 61 -2.17 6.52 -1.81
C ASP A 61 -1.78 5.74 -0.56
N PHE A 62 -0.47 5.55 -0.36
CA PHE A 62 0.07 4.85 0.80
C PHE A 62 -0.24 5.60 2.10
N GLY A 63 0.06 6.89 2.16
CA GLY A 63 -0.04 7.68 3.38
C GLY A 63 -1.48 7.75 3.90
N LEU A 64 -2.44 8.03 3.03
CA LEU A 64 -3.86 8.05 3.40
C LEU A 64 -4.34 6.68 3.87
N PHE A 65 -4.03 5.63 3.12
CA PHE A 65 -4.43 4.28 3.50
C PHE A 65 -3.82 3.87 4.83
N PHE A 66 -2.50 4.02 4.98
CA PHE A 66 -1.77 3.61 6.17
C PHE A 66 -2.24 4.36 7.42
N TYR A 67 -2.25 5.68 7.37
CA TYR A 67 -2.64 6.53 8.50
C TYR A 67 -4.04 6.22 9.03
N HIS A 68 -5.01 6.03 8.14
CA HIS A 68 -6.38 5.81 8.54
C HIS A 68 -6.72 4.35 8.91
N ASN A 69 -5.94 3.38 8.46
CA ASN A 69 -6.37 1.98 8.54
C ASN A 69 -5.40 1.04 9.24
N ALA A 70 -4.11 1.39 9.38
CA ALA A 70 -3.10 0.46 9.86
C ALA A 70 -3.43 -0.10 11.26
N ASP A 71 -3.78 0.76 12.21
CA ASP A 71 -4.14 0.33 13.57
C ASP A 71 -5.37 -0.57 13.60
N GLU A 72 -6.38 -0.25 12.81
CA GLU A 72 -7.60 -1.05 12.72
C GLU A 72 -7.33 -2.42 12.11
N LEU A 73 -6.49 -2.47 11.08
CA LEU A 73 -6.08 -3.73 10.44
C LEU A 73 -5.31 -4.61 11.42
N VAL A 74 -4.36 -4.06 12.15
CA VAL A 74 -3.60 -4.80 13.17
C VAL A 74 -4.52 -5.34 14.26
N LYS A 75 -5.45 -4.52 14.79
CA LYS A 75 -6.44 -4.95 15.79
C LYS A 75 -7.32 -6.10 15.31
N ARG A 76 -7.58 -6.18 14.00
CA ARG A 76 -8.37 -7.26 13.37
C ARG A 76 -7.54 -8.47 12.96
N GLY A 77 -6.21 -8.43 13.12
CA GLY A 77 -5.31 -9.50 12.71
C GLY A 77 -4.99 -9.52 11.21
N PHE A 78 -5.18 -8.39 10.50
CA PHE A 78 -4.92 -8.26 9.07
C PHE A 78 -3.93 -7.12 8.80
N GLY A 79 -2.80 -7.34 8.19
CA GLY A 79 -1.94 -6.30 7.66
C GLY A 79 -1.40 -5.24 8.63
N PRO A 80 -0.96 -4.07 8.16
CA PRO A 80 -1.10 -3.54 6.77
C PRO A 80 -0.19 -4.23 5.75
N TYR A 81 -0.79 -4.60 4.61
CA TYR A 81 -0.11 -5.31 3.53
C TYR A 81 -0.16 -4.52 2.24
N PHE A 82 0.98 -4.45 1.53
CA PHE A 82 1.13 -3.68 0.30
C PHE A 82 1.64 -4.53 -0.86
N TYR A 83 1.30 -4.08 -2.06
CA TYR A 83 1.75 -4.66 -3.32
C TYR A 83 2.37 -3.54 -4.17
N LEU A 84 3.70 -3.53 -4.28
CA LEU A 84 4.47 -2.41 -4.84
C LEU A 84 4.67 -2.60 -6.34
N PRO A 85 4.03 -1.75 -7.19
CA PRO A 85 4.12 -1.89 -8.64
C PRO A 85 5.27 -1.09 -9.24
N LYS A 86 5.61 -1.43 -10.50
CA LYS A 86 6.43 -0.61 -11.40
C LYS A 86 7.79 -0.20 -10.85
N MET A 87 8.38 -1.06 -10.02
CA MET A 87 9.75 -0.88 -9.53
C MET A 87 10.74 -1.04 -10.68
N GLU A 88 11.73 -0.18 -10.77
CA GLU A 88 12.79 -0.24 -11.79
C GLU A 88 14.18 -0.33 -11.17
N HIS A 89 14.36 0.16 -9.94
CA HIS A 89 15.67 0.22 -9.30
C HIS A 89 15.58 -0.12 -7.81
N TYR A 90 16.63 -0.74 -7.26
CA TYR A 90 16.68 -1.08 -5.83
C TYR A 90 16.64 0.15 -4.91
N LEU A 91 17.06 1.34 -5.38
CA LEU A 91 16.93 2.58 -4.61
C LEU A 91 15.47 3.00 -4.39
N GLU A 92 14.56 2.62 -5.30
CA GLU A 92 13.13 2.80 -5.08
C GLU A 92 12.61 1.88 -3.98
N ALA A 93 13.17 0.68 -3.88
CA ALA A 93 12.88 -0.24 -2.76
C ALA A 93 13.40 0.31 -1.43
N ARG A 94 14.61 0.90 -1.43
CA ARG A 94 15.17 1.61 -0.26
C ARG A 94 14.26 2.76 0.16
N LEU A 95 13.80 3.58 -0.78
CA LEU A 95 12.86 4.66 -0.50
C LEU A 95 11.56 4.15 0.14
N TRP A 96 11.00 3.04 -0.36
CA TRP A 96 9.87 2.40 0.30
C TRP A 96 10.18 1.94 1.72
N ASN A 97 11.35 1.35 1.95
CA ASN A 97 11.77 0.97 3.30
C ASN A 97 11.83 2.17 4.25
N ASP A 98 12.40 3.28 3.79
CA ASP A 98 12.50 4.52 4.58
C ASP A 98 11.10 5.10 4.88
N VAL A 99 10.20 5.11 3.90
CA VAL A 99 8.80 5.50 4.06
C VAL A 99 8.09 4.61 5.09
N PHE A 100 8.29 3.29 5.03
CA PHE A 100 7.69 2.35 5.97
C PHE A 100 8.20 2.56 7.39
N LEU A 101 9.50 2.72 7.58
CA LEU A 101 10.10 2.97 8.89
C LEU A 101 9.60 4.30 9.49
N PHE A 102 9.62 5.37 8.69
CA PHE A 102 9.10 6.67 9.10
C PHE A 102 7.63 6.59 9.50
N SER A 103 6.79 5.99 8.66
CA SER A 103 5.35 5.93 8.87
C SER A 103 4.96 5.12 10.10
N GLN A 104 5.62 3.98 10.33
CA GLN A 104 5.42 3.17 11.54
C GLN A 104 5.81 3.95 12.79
N SER A 105 6.98 4.61 12.76
CA SER A 105 7.42 5.47 13.88
C SER A 105 6.44 6.62 14.15
N TYR A 106 5.93 7.25 13.08
CA TYR A 106 5.01 8.39 13.17
C TYR A 106 3.72 8.06 13.91
N ILE A 107 3.17 6.87 13.72
CA ILE A 107 1.93 6.44 14.40
C ILE A 107 2.20 5.57 15.64
N GLY A 108 3.45 5.40 16.06
CA GLY A 108 3.82 4.57 17.21
C GLY A 108 3.64 3.07 17.00
N MET A 109 3.67 2.62 15.74
CA MET A 109 3.56 1.20 15.39
C MET A 109 4.94 0.52 15.42
N PRO A 110 5.06 -0.72 15.90
CA PRO A 110 6.33 -1.45 15.85
C PRO A 110 6.90 -1.53 14.43
N HIS A 111 8.21 -1.36 14.30
CA HIS A 111 8.88 -1.59 13.01
C HIS A 111 8.65 -3.02 12.54
N ASN A 112 8.72 -3.24 11.23
CA ASN A 112 8.48 -4.52 10.57
C ASN A 112 7.03 -5.04 10.65
N THR A 113 6.07 -4.23 11.07
CA THR A 113 4.63 -4.56 11.02
C THR A 113 4.11 -4.55 9.59
N ILE A 114 4.54 -3.56 8.78
CA ILE A 114 4.20 -3.51 7.35
C ILE A 114 4.83 -4.71 6.63
N ARG A 115 4.02 -5.35 5.77
CA ARG A 115 4.52 -6.35 4.81
C ARG A 115 4.21 -5.92 3.39
N ALA A 116 5.17 -6.16 2.49
CA ALA A 116 5.05 -5.77 1.09
C ALA A 116 5.56 -6.85 0.15
N THR A 117 4.80 -7.10 -0.89
CA THR A 117 5.23 -7.89 -2.06
C THR A 117 5.62 -6.93 -3.17
N VAL A 118 6.76 -7.14 -3.80
CA VAL A 118 7.19 -6.36 -4.96
C VAL A 118 6.82 -7.07 -6.24
N LEU A 119 6.18 -6.34 -7.15
CA LEU A 119 5.88 -6.83 -8.49
C LEU A 119 7.09 -6.62 -9.41
N ILE A 120 7.71 -7.70 -9.84
CA ILE A 120 8.77 -7.71 -10.85
C ILE A 120 8.10 -7.74 -12.22
N GLU A 121 7.88 -6.58 -12.79
CA GLU A 121 7.15 -6.38 -14.05
C GLU A 121 7.90 -5.45 -15.03
N THR A 122 9.08 -4.99 -14.64
CA THR A 122 9.96 -4.17 -15.47
C THR A 122 11.27 -4.91 -15.71
N LEU A 123 11.88 -4.68 -16.86
CA LEU A 123 13.15 -5.32 -17.20
C LEU A 123 14.29 -4.93 -16.24
N PRO A 124 14.45 -3.64 -15.85
CA PRO A 124 15.52 -3.27 -14.90
C PRO A 124 15.36 -3.97 -13.53
N ALA A 125 14.14 -4.10 -13.02
CA ALA A 125 13.92 -4.78 -11.74
C ALA A 125 14.27 -6.27 -11.78
N ALA A 126 14.10 -6.93 -12.94
CA ALA A 126 14.43 -8.35 -13.09
C ALA A 126 15.93 -8.63 -12.89
N PHE A 127 16.79 -7.64 -13.12
CA PHE A 127 18.23 -7.75 -12.90
C PHE A 127 18.70 -7.28 -11.50
N GLN A 128 17.77 -6.83 -10.65
CA GLN A 128 18.08 -6.26 -9.32
C GLN A 128 17.21 -6.90 -8.21
N MET A 129 16.76 -8.13 -8.41
CA MET A 129 15.85 -8.78 -7.47
C MET A 129 16.48 -8.99 -6.09
N GLU A 130 17.74 -9.34 -6.03
CA GLU A 130 18.47 -9.57 -4.78
C GLU A 130 18.62 -8.25 -4.01
N GLU A 131 19.01 -7.18 -4.69
CA GLU A 131 19.16 -5.85 -4.10
C GLU A 131 17.81 -5.31 -3.62
N ILE A 132 16.74 -5.50 -4.39
CA ILE A 132 15.38 -5.10 -4.01
C ILE A 132 14.96 -5.85 -2.73
N LEU A 133 15.17 -7.17 -2.66
CA LEU A 133 14.89 -7.96 -1.46
C LEU A 133 15.74 -7.53 -0.28
N PHE A 134 17.02 -7.24 -0.50
CA PHE A 134 17.93 -6.78 0.55
C PHE A 134 17.45 -5.45 1.15
N GLU A 135 17.07 -4.47 0.33
CA GLU A 135 16.57 -3.17 0.81
C GLU A 135 15.27 -3.32 1.60
N LEU A 136 14.37 -4.18 1.17
CA LEU A 136 13.09 -4.43 1.84
C LEU A 136 13.10 -5.60 2.82
N ARG A 137 14.25 -6.18 3.17
CA ARG A 137 14.37 -7.43 3.96
C ARG A 137 13.54 -7.48 5.22
N ASN A 138 13.32 -6.33 5.87
CA ASN A 138 12.52 -6.25 7.10
C ASN A 138 11.01 -6.20 6.85
N HIS A 139 10.58 -5.92 5.62
CA HIS A 139 9.18 -5.74 5.24
C HIS A 139 8.72 -6.69 4.14
N SER A 140 9.65 -7.37 3.46
CA SER A 140 9.32 -8.22 2.32
C SER A 140 8.46 -9.42 2.70
N SER A 141 7.41 -9.65 1.91
CA SER A 141 6.66 -10.90 1.85
C SER A 141 7.02 -11.73 0.62
N GLY A 142 7.89 -11.21 -0.25
CA GLY A 142 8.36 -11.87 -1.45
C GLY A 142 8.27 -11.00 -2.70
N LEU A 143 8.64 -11.62 -3.82
CA LEU A 143 8.52 -11.07 -5.15
C LEU A 143 7.41 -11.78 -5.91
N ASN A 144 6.74 -11.07 -6.81
CA ASN A 144 5.81 -11.66 -7.75
C ASN A 144 6.22 -11.26 -9.17
N CYS A 145 6.60 -12.24 -9.97
CA CYS A 145 6.85 -12.02 -11.40
C CYS A 145 5.50 -12.01 -12.13
N GLY A 146 5.14 -10.88 -12.69
CA GLY A 146 3.85 -10.69 -13.31
C GLY A 146 3.84 -9.50 -14.27
N ARG A 147 2.67 -9.26 -14.89
CA ARG A 147 2.51 -8.21 -15.89
C ARG A 147 1.26 -7.39 -15.62
#